data_17bd4f63d4a73688273946da0971eb33
#
_entry.id   17bd4f63d4a73688273946da0971eb33
#
_cell.length_a   1.000
_cell.length_b   1.000
_cell.length_c   1.000
_cell.angle_alpha   90.00
_cell.angle_beta   90.00
_cell.angle_gamma   90.00
#
_symmetry.space_group_name_H-M   'P 1'
#
loop_
_entity.id
_entity.type
_entity.pdbx_description
1 polymer ?
#
loop_
_entity_poly.entity_id
_entity_poly.type
_entity_poly.pdbx_seq_one_letter_code
_entity_poly.pdbx_strand_id
1 'polypeptide(L)'
;MLDEMNIAYEIEKSLKFKNTWKHFDINLIDYPVLIEVDGNYWHGNKETMRSGKPNFMQLKNKQNDMIKNWVAKNAGYKLIRIWEKEIEDDYEGIKNKITNIISEISNVNKQT
;
A
#
# COMPACT_ATOMS: atom_id res chain seq x y z
N MET A 1 -11.71 3.29 -8.94
CA MET A 1 -10.42 3.64 -9.57
C MET A 1 -9.85 2.50 -10.41
N LEU A 2 -9.58 1.35 -9.82
CA LEU A 2 -9.00 0.23 -10.58
C LEU A 2 -9.93 -0.32 -11.65
N ASP A 3 -11.23 -0.31 -11.41
CA ASP A 3 -12.23 -0.73 -12.40
C ASP A 3 -12.16 0.14 -13.67
N GLU A 4 -12.00 1.43 -13.50
CA GLU A 4 -11.88 2.37 -14.63
C GLU A 4 -10.61 2.13 -15.42
N MET A 5 -9.55 1.64 -14.78
CA MET A 5 -8.26 1.36 -15.39
C MET A 5 -8.21 -0.03 -16.03
N ASN A 6 -9.27 -0.81 -15.93
CA ASN A 6 -9.32 -2.20 -16.39
C ASN A 6 -8.25 -3.08 -15.75
N ILE A 7 -7.98 -2.86 -14.47
CA ILE A 7 -6.99 -3.62 -13.71
C ILE A 7 -7.72 -4.64 -12.85
N ALA A 8 -7.42 -5.91 -13.03
CA ALA A 8 -7.98 -6.98 -12.21
C ALA A 8 -7.35 -6.96 -10.82
N TYR A 9 -8.18 -7.02 -9.78
CA TYR A 9 -7.73 -7.00 -8.40
C TYR A 9 -8.62 -7.85 -7.51
N GLU A 10 -8.09 -8.21 -6.35
CA GLU A 10 -8.88 -8.85 -5.29
C GLU A 10 -8.76 -8.01 -4.01
N ILE A 11 -9.83 -8.02 -3.23
CA ILE A 11 -9.88 -7.31 -1.94
C ILE A 11 -9.37 -8.27 -0.88
N GLU A 12 -8.48 -7.79 -0.04
CA GLU A 12 -7.83 -8.54 1.02
C GLU A 12 -6.93 -9.65 0.53
N LYS A 13 -5.65 -9.44 0.70
CA LYS A 13 -4.62 -10.47 0.50
C LYS A 13 -3.95 -10.72 1.84
N SER A 14 -3.86 -11.98 2.24
CA SER A 14 -3.16 -12.35 3.47
C SER A 14 -1.84 -13.03 3.13
N LEU A 15 -0.77 -12.61 3.80
CA LEU A 15 0.54 -13.24 3.68
C LEU A 15 0.99 -13.69 5.06
N LYS A 16 1.54 -14.90 5.13
CA LYS A 16 2.02 -15.46 6.38
C LYS A 16 3.47 -15.07 6.61
N PHE A 17 3.75 -14.61 7.82
CA PHE A 17 5.09 -14.32 8.29
C PHE A 17 5.30 -15.02 9.62
N LYS A 18 6.19 -16.02 9.66
CA LYS A 18 6.37 -16.92 10.81
C LYS A 18 5.02 -17.53 11.19
N ASN A 19 4.53 -17.24 12.40
CA ASN A 19 3.24 -17.74 12.87
C ASN A 19 2.15 -16.67 12.83
N THR A 20 2.39 -15.59 12.11
CA THR A 20 1.49 -14.43 12.05
C THR A 20 1.04 -14.17 10.62
N TRP A 21 -0.23 -13.83 10.45
CA TRP A 21 -0.77 -13.39 9.17
C TRP A 21 -0.80 -11.87 9.10
N LYS A 22 -0.38 -11.32 7.97
CA LYS A 22 -0.51 -9.89 7.68
C LYS A 22 -1.51 -9.71 6.54
N HIS A 23 -2.40 -8.75 6.69
CA HIS A 23 -3.48 -8.49 5.74
C HIS A 23 -3.21 -7.22 4.96
N PHE A 24 -3.52 -7.26 3.67
CA PHE A 24 -3.33 -6.13 2.77
C PHE A 24 -4.66 -5.84 2.08
N ASP A 25 -4.95 -4.57 1.85
CA ASP A 25 -6.27 -4.16 1.37
C ASP A 25 -6.58 -4.65 -0.04
N ILE A 26 -5.63 -4.53 -0.95
CA ILE A 26 -5.86 -4.86 -2.36
C ILE A 26 -4.63 -5.58 -2.93
N ASN A 27 -4.89 -6.63 -3.72
CA ASN A 27 -3.88 -7.32 -4.49
C ASN A 27 -4.20 -7.19 -5.98
N LEU A 28 -3.25 -6.71 -6.78
CA LEU A 28 -3.41 -6.71 -8.23
C LEU A 28 -3.14 -8.12 -8.76
N ILE A 29 -4.10 -8.71 -9.47
CA ILE A 29 -4.05 -10.13 -9.84
C ILE A 29 -2.94 -10.40 -10.86
N ASP A 30 -2.78 -9.52 -11.84
CA ASP A 30 -1.83 -9.72 -12.95
C ASP A 30 -0.42 -9.19 -12.67
N TYR A 31 -0.21 -8.56 -11.51
CA TYR A 31 1.06 -7.93 -11.15
C TYR A 31 1.40 -8.20 -9.69
N PRO A 32 2.69 -8.31 -9.34
CA PRO A 32 3.08 -8.51 -7.93
C PRO A 32 3.02 -7.18 -7.15
N VAL A 33 1.83 -6.65 -7.03
CA VAL A 33 1.58 -5.34 -6.38
C VAL A 33 0.48 -5.47 -5.34
N LEU A 34 0.77 -4.98 -4.14
CA LEU A 34 -0.19 -4.86 -3.05
C LEU A 34 -0.42 -3.37 -2.79
N ILE A 35 -1.65 -3.01 -2.49
CA ILE A 35 -2.04 -1.63 -2.19
C ILE A 35 -2.67 -1.58 -0.80
N GLU A 36 -2.16 -0.66 0.03
CA GLU A 36 -2.74 -0.33 1.32
C GLU A 36 -3.35 1.07 1.24
N VAL A 37 -4.60 1.19 1.68
CA VAL A 37 -5.27 2.48 1.76
C VAL A 37 -5.26 2.92 3.21
N ASP A 38 -4.49 3.94 3.51
CA ASP A 38 -4.30 4.40 4.88
C ASP A 38 -5.21 5.59 5.19
N GLY A 39 -5.84 5.55 6.37
CA GLY A 39 -6.60 6.68 6.88
C GLY A 39 -5.66 7.73 7.46
N ASN A 40 -5.94 8.99 7.20
CA ASN A 40 -5.09 10.11 7.64
C ASN A 40 -4.89 10.16 9.15
N TYR A 41 -5.88 9.73 9.89
CA TYR A 41 -5.92 9.87 11.33
C TYR A 41 -4.90 8.99 12.06
N TRP A 42 -4.69 7.77 11.59
CA TRP A 42 -3.95 6.75 12.35
C TRP A 42 -2.47 6.65 12.00
N HIS A 43 -2.00 7.33 10.96
CA HIS A 43 -0.64 7.17 10.47
C HIS A 43 0.28 8.37 10.77
N GLY A 44 -0.05 9.13 11.81
CA GLY A 44 0.84 10.15 12.32
C GLY A 44 0.94 11.40 11.47
N ASN A 45 -0.17 11.88 10.94
CA ASN A 45 -0.20 13.16 10.25
C ASN A 45 0.01 14.32 11.25
N LYS A 46 0.20 15.53 10.73
CA LYS A 46 0.51 16.71 11.56
C LYS A 46 -0.52 17.00 12.64
N GLU A 47 -1.79 16.72 12.36
CA GLU A 47 -2.88 16.99 13.31
C GLU A 47 -2.83 16.07 14.51
N THR A 48 -2.50 14.80 14.30
CA THR A 48 -2.42 13.83 15.39
C THR A 48 -1.10 13.91 16.14
N MET A 49 -0.12 14.64 15.63
CA MET A 49 1.20 14.78 16.24
C MET A 49 1.47 16.18 16.79
N ARG A 50 0.43 16.85 17.28
CA ARG A 50 0.54 18.22 17.81
C ARG A 50 1.59 18.40 18.89
N SER A 51 1.81 17.37 19.69
CA SER A 51 2.79 17.42 20.78
C SER A 51 4.22 17.16 20.31
N GLY A 52 4.42 16.92 19.03
CA GLY A 52 5.71 16.53 18.48
C GLY A 52 6.10 15.08 18.76
N LYS A 53 5.26 14.34 19.46
CA LYS A 53 5.49 12.92 19.78
C LYS A 53 4.27 12.10 19.39
N PRO A 54 4.45 11.01 18.65
CA PRO A 54 3.34 10.10 18.34
C PRO A 54 2.85 9.45 19.64
N ASN A 55 1.55 9.18 19.74
CA ASN A 55 1.01 8.42 20.86
C ASN A 55 1.34 6.92 20.69
N PHE A 56 1.01 6.12 21.71
CA PHE A 56 1.31 4.70 21.72
C PHE A 56 0.71 3.96 20.52
N MET A 57 -0.52 4.28 20.15
CA MET A 57 -1.19 3.62 19.01
C MET A 57 -0.50 3.95 17.69
N GLN A 58 -0.05 5.19 17.52
CA GLN A 58 0.67 5.59 16.32
C GLN A 58 2.01 4.88 16.19
N LEU A 59 2.73 4.72 17.31
CA LEU A 59 3.99 3.97 17.31
C LEU A 59 3.76 2.50 16.95
N LYS A 60 2.73 1.88 17.51
CA LYS A 60 2.37 0.49 17.22
C LYS A 60 2.01 0.33 15.75
N ASN A 61 1.25 1.26 15.20
CA ASN A 61 0.86 1.23 13.79
C ASN A 61 2.08 1.38 12.87
N LYS A 62 3.03 2.24 13.22
CA LYS A 62 4.28 2.39 12.47
C LYS A 62 5.10 1.09 12.46
N GLN A 63 5.20 0.44 13.60
CA GLN A 63 5.90 -0.85 13.68
C GLN A 63 5.23 -1.91 12.81
N ASN A 64 3.91 -1.98 12.86
CA ASN A 64 3.15 -2.91 12.04
C ASN A 64 3.34 -2.62 10.55
N ASP A 65 3.38 -1.34 10.16
CA ASP A 65 3.62 -0.94 8.78
C ASP A 65 5.00 -1.37 8.30
N MET A 66 6.02 -1.25 9.14
CA MET A 66 7.37 -1.71 8.81
C MET A 66 7.41 -3.22 8.57
N ILE A 67 6.73 -3.97 9.42
CA ILE A 67 6.65 -5.43 9.28
C ILE A 67 5.93 -5.80 7.98
N LYS A 68 4.83 -5.12 7.68
CA LYS A 68 4.08 -5.34 6.43
C LYS A 68 4.93 -5.04 5.20
N ASN A 69 5.72 -3.96 5.22
CA ASN A 69 6.64 -3.63 4.14
C ASN A 69 7.64 -4.76 3.91
N TRP A 70 8.20 -5.28 4.99
CA TRP A 70 9.19 -6.35 4.93
C TRP A 70 8.57 -7.65 4.40
N VAL A 71 7.37 -8.01 4.91
CA VAL A 71 6.66 -9.22 4.49
C VAL A 71 6.33 -9.16 3.00
N ALA A 72 5.80 -8.04 2.51
CA ALA A 72 5.47 -7.86 1.10
C ALA A 72 6.70 -7.98 0.22
N LYS A 73 7.79 -7.32 0.61
CA LYS A 73 9.05 -7.35 -0.15
C LYS A 73 9.61 -8.75 -0.23
N ASN A 74 9.64 -9.48 0.87
CA ASN A 74 10.17 -10.84 0.91
C ASN A 74 9.31 -11.84 0.14
N ALA A 75 8.03 -11.57 -0.01
CA ALA A 75 7.13 -12.39 -0.82
C ALA A 75 7.18 -12.02 -2.31
N GLY A 76 7.97 -11.04 -2.70
CA GLY A 76 8.12 -10.63 -4.08
C GLY A 76 7.13 -9.58 -4.55
N TYR A 77 6.45 -8.91 -3.63
CA TYR A 77 5.46 -7.88 -3.96
C TYR A 77 6.03 -6.47 -3.81
N LYS A 78 5.57 -5.57 -4.65
CA LYS A 78 5.74 -4.14 -4.44
C LYS A 78 4.55 -3.64 -3.64
N LEU A 79 4.80 -2.97 -2.52
CA LEU A 79 3.74 -2.42 -1.67
C LEU A 79 3.59 -0.92 -1.94
N ILE A 80 2.38 -0.52 -2.30
CA ILE A 80 2.02 0.89 -2.51
C ILE A 80 1.12 1.32 -1.37
N ARG A 81 1.48 2.43 -0.71
CA ARG A 81 0.64 3.02 0.31
C ARG A 81 0.02 4.29 -0.22
N ILE A 82 -1.29 4.41 -0.07
CA ILE A 82 -2.06 5.56 -0.55
C ILE A 82 -2.89 6.08 0.62
N TRP A 83 -2.82 7.39 0.85
CA TRP A 83 -3.68 8.04 1.84
C TRP A 83 -5.09 8.18 1.28
N GLU A 84 -6.09 7.89 2.11
CA GLU A 84 -7.48 8.06 1.73
C GLU A 84 -7.76 9.47 1.22
N LYS A 85 -7.19 10.47 1.88
CA LYS A 85 -7.33 11.86 1.48
C LYS A 85 -6.68 12.16 0.12
N GLU A 86 -5.59 11.50 -0.21
CA GLU A 86 -4.95 11.66 -1.51
C GLU A 86 -5.86 11.21 -2.65
N ILE A 87 -6.64 10.16 -2.41
CA ILE A 87 -7.60 9.67 -3.42
C ILE A 87 -8.66 10.74 -3.69
N GLU A 88 -9.11 11.44 -2.66
CA GLU A 88 -10.10 12.51 -2.80
C GLU A 88 -9.51 13.75 -3.46
N ASP A 89 -8.31 14.16 -3.05
CA ASP A 89 -7.70 15.42 -3.47
C ASP A 89 -6.96 15.33 -4.80
N ASP A 90 -6.42 14.16 -5.14
CA ASP A 90 -5.59 13.99 -6.34
C ASP A 90 -5.82 12.62 -6.99
N TYR A 91 -7.06 12.35 -7.34
CA TYR A 91 -7.49 11.08 -7.93
C TYR A 91 -6.67 10.73 -9.18
N GLU A 92 -6.48 11.69 -10.09
CA GLU A 92 -5.72 11.46 -11.32
C GLU A 92 -4.24 11.20 -11.04
N GLY A 93 -3.66 11.89 -10.06
CA GLY A 93 -2.27 11.66 -9.65
C GLY A 93 -2.05 10.26 -9.13
N ILE A 94 -2.99 9.74 -8.35
CA ILE A 94 -2.92 8.37 -7.85
C ILE A 94 -3.05 7.36 -8.99
N LYS A 95 -3.96 7.59 -9.93
CA LYS A 95 -4.08 6.73 -11.12
C LYS A 95 -2.78 6.69 -11.90
N ASN A 96 -2.15 7.83 -12.09
CA ASN A 96 -0.86 7.94 -12.80
C ASN A 96 0.25 7.20 -12.04
N LYS A 97 0.27 7.29 -10.71
CA LYS A 97 1.24 6.58 -9.87
C LYS A 97 1.12 5.07 -10.07
N ILE A 98 -0.09 4.54 -10.03
CA ILE A 98 -0.34 3.12 -10.22
C ILE A 98 0.05 2.69 -11.64
N THR A 99 -0.34 3.48 -12.64
CA THR A 99 -0.01 3.21 -14.04
C THR A 99 1.49 3.15 -14.26
N ASN A 100 2.24 4.09 -13.68
CA ASN A 100 3.70 4.13 -13.81
C ASN A 100 4.36 2.91 -13.18
N ILE A 101 3.89 2.49 -12.02
CA ILE A 101 4.43 1.30 -11.33
C ILE A 101 4.18 0.04 -12.16
N ILE A 102 2.99 -0.11 -12.70
CA ILE A 102 2.65 -1.25 -13.57
C ILE A 102 3.52 -1.24 -14.82
N SER A 103 3.73 -0.07 -15.42
CA SER A 103 4.59 0.07 -16.60
C SER A 103 6.03 -0.33 -16.32
N GLU A 104 6.57 0.06 -15.19
CA GLU A 104 7.93 -0.33 -14.76
C GLU A 104 8.07 -1.84 -14.64
N ILE A 105 7.10 -2.48 -14.00
CA ILE A 105 7.09 -3.93 -13.82
C ILE A 105 7.00 -4.64 -15.17
N SER A 106 6.11 -4.16 -16.05
CA SER A 106 5.93 -4.74 -17.39
C SER A 106 7.20 -4.60 -18.23
N ASN A 107 7.89 -3.47 -18.14
CA ASN A 107 9.13 -3.24 -18.88
C ASN A 107 10.25 -4.17 -18.40
N VAL A 108 10.37 -4.37 -17.08
CA VAL A 108 11.34 -5.31 -16.52
C VAL A 108 11.08 -6.73 -17.03
N ASN A 109 9.81 -7.16 -17.04
CA ASN A 109 9.44 -8.48 -17.52
C ASN A 109 9.73 -8.66 -19.01
N LYS A 110 9.60 -7.59 -19.80
CA LYS A 110 9.89 -7.64 -21.25
C LYS A 110 11.39 -7.75 -21.56
N GLN A 111 12.23 -7.32 -20.65
CA GLN A 111 13.68 -7.35 -20.81
C GLN A 111 14.30 -8.69 -20.43
N THR A 112 13.51 -9.54 -19.82
CA THR A 112 13.95 -10.90 -19.46
C THR A 112 13.40 -11.93 -20.40
#